data_03dc508284fae760696fc44b629d07b6
#
_entry.id   03dc508284fae760696fc44b629d07b6
#
_cell.length_a   1.000
_cell.length_b   1.000
_cell.length_c   1.000
_cell.angle_alpha   90.00
_cell.angle_beta   90.00
_cell.angle_gamma   90.00
#
_symmetry.space_group_name_H-M   'P 1'
#
loop_
_entity.id
_entity.type
_entity.pdbx_description
1 polymer ?
#
loop_
_entity_poly.entity_id
_entity_poly.type
_entity_poly.pdbx_seq_one_letter_code
_entity_poly.pdbx_strand_id
1 'polypeptide(L)'
;MDPATAVLTVLPLIVKVFKHYKATVDLFIILKHSRREARQFGNSLKTQQTIFENECQHLLCLITTNGPEMLTDSGHHLWKDNELERKLCAYLSKSLRSCKSTIERIDEILLEILKETDGGFHELQKPKVQKFL
;
A
#
# COMPACT_ATOMS: atom_id res chain seq x y z
N MET A 1 7.64 -20.28 -17.57
CA MET A 1 6.89 -19.80 -16.42
C MET A 1 5.84 -18.78 -16.84
N ASP A 2 4.70 -18.89 -16.24
CA ASP A 2 3.61 -17.98 -16.53
C ASP A 2 3.98 -16.57 -16.07
N PRO A 3 3.93 -15.56 -16.96
CA PRO A 3 4.22 -14.19 -16.57
C PRO A 3 3.33 -13.68 -15.44
N ALA A 4 2.08 -14.10 -15.43
CA ALA A 4 1.16 -13.70 -14.36
C ALA A 4 1.62 -14.20 -13.00
N THR A 5 2.20 -15.40 -12.96
CA THR A 5 2.73 -15.96 -11.74
C THR A 5 3.92 -15.15 -11.23
N ALA A 6 4.78 -14.71 -12.14
CA ALA A 6 5.95 -13.92 -11.79
C ALA A 6 5.55 -12.57 -11.17
N VAL A 7 4.48 -11.97 -11.69
CA VAL A 7 4.01 -10.67 -11.21
C VAL A 7 3.32 -10.78 -9.85
N LEU A 8 2.77 -11.97 -9.55
CA LEU A 8 1.94 -12.15 -8.37
C LEU A 8 2.71 -12.65 -7.14
N THR A 9 3.99 -12.32 -7.01
CA THR A 9 4.75 -12.66 -5.81
C THR A 9 4.35 -11.73 -4.66
N VAL A 10 4.51 -12.23 -3.43
CA VAL A 10 4.01 -11.52 -2.25
C VAL A 10 4.88 -10.30 -1.89
N LEU A 11 6.19 -10.46 -1.90
CA LEU A 11 7.08 -9.37 -1.50
C LEU A 11 6.92 -8.11 -2.35
N PRO A 12 6.95 -8.19 -3.69
CA PRO A 12 6.72 -7.00 -4.50
C PRO A 12 5.32 -6.43 -4.32
N LEU A 13 4.34 -7.28 -4.06
CA LEU A 13 2.98 -6.83 -3.82
C LEU A 13 2.89 -6.00 -2.53
N ILE A 14 3.59 -6.40 -1.49
CA ILE A 14 3.65 -5.63 -0.24
C ILE A 14 4.24 -4.25 -0.49
N VAL A 15 5.33 -4.17 -1.26
CA VAL A 15 5.94 -2.89 -1.61
C VAL A 15 4.95 -1.99 -2.36
N LYS A 16 4.21 -2.58 -3.28
CA LYS A 16 3.21 -1.85 -4.05
C LYS A 16 2.14 -1.25 -3.13
N VAL A 17 1.68 -2.02 -2.15
CA VAL A 17 0.70 -1.54 -1.18
C VAL A 17 1.29 -0.41 -0.33
N PHE A 18 2.53 -0.53 0.10
CA PHE A 18 3.19 0.55 0.85
C PHE A 18 3.19 1.85 0.06
N LYS A 19 3.54 1.78 -1.23
CA LYS A 19 3.57 2.95 -2.10
C LYS A 19 2.20 3.58 -2.26
N HIS A 20 1.18 2.75 -2.43
CA HIS A 20 -0.18 3.24 -2.61
C HIS A 20 -0.75 3.83 -1.32
N TYR A 21 -0.43 3.25 -0.17
CA TYR A 21 -0.80 3.84 1.12
C TYR A 21 -0.18 5.22 1.27
N LYS A 22 1.13 5.31 0.99
CA LYS A 22 1.82 6.59 1.12
C LYS A 22 1.22 7.64 0.21
N ALA A 23 0.98 7.29 -1.05
CA ALA A 23 0.41 8.23 -2.02
C ALA A 23 -0.97 8.70 -1.57
N THR A 24 -1.80 7.77 -1.08
CA THR A 24 -3.15 8.10 -0.65
C THR A 24 -3.15 8.97 0.61
N VAL A 25 -2.33 8.61 1.59
CA VAL A 25 -2.21 9.39 2.82
C VAL A 25 -1.69 10.79 2.51
N ASP A 26 -0.67 10.90 1.68
CA ASP A 26 -0.09 12.20 1.30
C ASP A 26 -1.15 13.09 0.63
N LEU A 27 -1.97 12.50 -0.22
CA LEU A 27 -3.04 13.23 -0.88
C LEU A 27 -4.04 13.79 0.14
N PHE A 28 -4.43 12.99 1.12
CA PHE A 28 -5.38 13.44 2.15
C PHE A 28 -4.76 14.45 3.10
N ILE A 29 -3.44 14.42 3.29
CA ILE A 29 -2.76 15.47 4.05
C ILE A 29 -2.93 16.83 3.35
N ILE A 30 -2.86 16.84 2.04
CA ILE A 30 -3.07 18.06 1.26
C ILE A 30 -4.52 18.55 1.40
N LEU A 31 -5.47 17.62 1.39
CA LEU A 31 -6.90 17.96 1.43
C LEU A 31 -7.43 18.28 2.82
N LYS A 32 -6.65 18.01 3.87
CA LYS A 32 -7.15 18.11 5.25
C LYS A 32 -7.65 19.51 5.62
N HIS A 33 -7.12 20.53 4.99
CA HIS A 33 -7.53 21.91 5.26
C HIS A 33 -8.78 22.31 4.49
N SER A 34 -9.15 21.52 3.51
CA SER A 34 -10.31 21.83 2.67
C SER A 34 -11.60 21.25 3.24
N ARG A 35 -11.51 20.09 3.86
CA ARG A 35 -12.69 19.38 4.35
C ARG A 35 -12.38 18.62 5.63
N ARG A 36 -13.34 18.70 6.55
CA ARG A 36 -13.25 17.96 7.80
C ARG A 36 -13.24 16.47 7.56
N GLU A 37 -14.10 16.01 6.65
CA GLU A 37 -14.20 14.58 6.31
C GLU A 37 -12.88 14.06 5.74
N ALA A 38 -12.22 14.86 4.91
CA ALA A 38 -10.94 14.48 4.34
C ALA A 38 -9.89 14.29 5.42
N ARG A 39 -9.88 15.18 6.43
CA ARG A 39 -8.95 15.07 7.54
C ARG A 39 -9.20 13.79 8.35
N GLN A 40 -10.48 13.52 8.66
CA GLN A 40 -10.85 12.35 9.43
C GLN A 40 -10.51 11.07 8.68
N PHE A 41 -10.81 11.04 7.39
CA PHE A 41 -10.52 9.89 6.57
C PHE A 41 -9.02 9.68 6.41
N GLY A 42 -8.27 10.76 6.25
CA GLY A 42 -6.81 10.70 6.18
C GLY A 42 -6.19 10.14 7.45
N ASN A 43 -6.70 10.53 8.62
CA ASN A 43 -6.26 10.00 9.89
C ASN A 43 -6.53 8.51 10.00
N SER A 44 -7.70 8.10 9.53
CA SER A 44 -8.08 6.69 9.51
C SER A 44 -7.16 5.88 8.60
N LEU A 45 -6.87 6.40 7.43
CA LEU A 45 -5.94 5.76 6.49
C LEU A 45 -4.55 5.64 7.09
N LYS A 46 -4.10 6.67 7.79
CA LYS A 46 -2.78 6.66 8.44
C LYS A 46 -2.71 5.56 9.48
N THR A 47 -3.78 5.39 10.25
CA THR A 47 -3.87 4.33 11.24
C THR A 47 -3.81 2.96 10.55
N GLN A 48 -4.56 2.78 9.48
CA GLN A 48 -4.55 1.52 8.73
C GLN A 48 -3.19 1.25 8.12
N GLN A 49 -2.52 2.28 7.63
CA GLN A 49 -1.15 2.15 7.11
C GLN A 49 -0.22 1.62 8.19
N THR A 50 -0.29 2.19 9.38
CA THR A 50 0.55 1.78 10.50
C THR A 50 0.30 0.32 10.88
N ILE A 51 -0.97 -0.08 10.91
CA ILE A 51 -1.33 -1.46 11.21
C ILE A 51 -0.76 -2.41 10.17
N PHE A 52 -0.93 -2.06 8.89
CA PHE A 52 -0.42 -2.89 7.81
C PHE A 52 1.10 -3.02 7.86
N GLU A 53 1.81 -1.92 8.12
CA GLU A 53 3.27 -1.92 8.24
C GLU A 53 3.72 -2.79 9.40
N ASN A 54 3.03 -2.70 10.54
CA ASN A 54 3.37 -3.51 11.71
C ASN A 54 3.17 -4.99 11.44
N GLU A 55 2.08 -5.35 10.78
CA GLU A 55 1.81 -6.74 10.43
C GLU A 55 2.87 -7.27 9.46
N CYS A 56 3.26 -6.46 8.49
CA CYS A 56 4.32 -6.84 7.56
C CYS A 56 5.66 -7.00 8.28
N GLN A 57 5.95 -6.14 9.25
CA GLN A 57 7.17 -6.24 10.04
C GLN A 57 7.20 -7.57 10.81
N HIS A 58 6.10 -7.93 11.45
CA HIS A 58 6.01 -9.19 12.17
C HIS A 58 6.26 -10.37 11.23
N LEU A 59 5.64 -10.32 10.06
CA LEU A 59 5.79 -11.38 9.07
C LEU A 59 7.23 -11.50 8.59
N LEU A 60 7.85 -10.37 8.25
CA LEU A 60 9.22 -10.36 7.75
C LEU A 60 10.20 -10.85 8.82
N CYS A 61 9.97 -10.49 10.08
CA CYS A 61 10.85 -10.91 11.17
C CYS A 61 10.86 -12.43 11.37
N LEU A 62 9.84 -13.10 10.87
CA LEU A 62 9.77 -14.56 10.96
C LEU A 62 10.64 -15.25 9.90
N ILE A 63 11.01 -14.53 8.84
CA ILE A 63 11.73 -15.11 7.72
C ILE A 63 13.09 -14.48 7.46
N THR A 64 13.36 -13.32 8.04
CA THR A 64 14.65 -12.64 7.87
C THR A 64 14.94 -11.74 9.05
N THR A 65 16.23 -11.48 9.29
CA THR A 65 16.65 -10.53 10.33
C THR A 65 16.68 -9.10 9.80
N ASN A 66 16.47 -8.90 8.51
CA ASN A 66 16.56 -7.60 7.84
C ASN A 66 15.21 -6.93 7.66
N GLY A 67 14.18 -7.41 8.37
CA GLY A 67 12.84 -6.83 8.26
C GLY A 67 12.79 -5.33 8.43
N PRO A 68 13.36 -4.79 9.53
CA PRO A 68 13.33 -3.34 9.73
C PRO A 68 13.98 -2.54 8.62
N GLU A 69 15.10 -3.01 8.08
CA GLU A 69 15.76 -2.31 6.97
C GLU A 69 14.91 -2.32 5.72
N MET A 70 14.23 -3.44 5.45
CA MET A 70 13.35 -3.55 4.30
C MET A 70 12.18 -2.57 4.41
N LEU A 71 11.64 -2.41 5.61
CA LEU A 71 10.49 -1.53 5.81
C LEU A 71 10.82 -0.06 5.63
N THR A 72 12.08 0.32 5.91
CA THR A 72 12.50 1.71 5.74
C THR A 72 13.01 2.01 4.35
N ASP A 73 13.19 1.00 3.51
CA ASP A 73 13.76 1.16 2.17
C ASP A 73 13.02 0.27 1.18
N SER A 74 12.08 0.86 0.44
CA SER A 74 11.30 0.12 -0.55
C SER A 74 12.16 -0.36 -1.72
N GLY A 75 13.38 0.16 -1.86
CA GLY A 75 14.32 -0.29 -2.86
C GLY A 75 15.31 -1.33 -2.37
N HIS A 76 15.16 -1.77 -1.12
CA HIS A 76 16.05 -2.79 -0.56
C HIS A 76 16.04 -4.04 -1.44
N HIS A 77 17.23 -4.62 -1.68
CA HIS A 77 17.35 -5.74 -2.61
C HIS A 77 16.54 -6.97 -2.19
N LEU A 78 16.31 -7.14 -0.89
CA LEU A 78 15.58 -8.30 -0.40
C LEU A 78 14.10 -8.31 -0.83
N TRP A 79 13.54 -7.16 -1.17
CA TRP A 79 12.16 -7.14 -1.68
C TRP A 79 12.02 -7.89 -3.01
N LYS A 80 13.13 -8.08 -3.72
CA LYS A 80 13.15 -8.78 -5.00
C LYS A 80 13.91 -10.10 -4.92
N ASP A 81 14.25 -10.53 -3.72
CA ASP A 81 15.03 -11.74 -3.51
C ASP A 81 14.16 -12.98 -3.64
N ASN A 82 14.48 -13.85 -4.59
CA ASN A 82 13.72 -15.07 -4.85
C ASN A 82 13.76 -16.04 -3.68
N GLU A 83 14.88 -16.10 -3.00
CA GLU A 83 15.04 -17.00 -1.86
C GLU A 83 14.15 -16.57 -0.70
N LEU A 84 14.11 -15.29 -0.44
CA LEU A 84 13.25 -14.74 0.62
C LEU A 84 11.79 -14.94 0.26
N GLU A 85 11.43 -14.72 -1.00
CA GLU A 85 10.06 -14.97 -1.48
C GLU A 85 9.67 -16.42 -1.25
N ARG A 86 10.59 -17.34 -1.52
CA ARG A 86 10.34 -18.77 -1.31
C ARG A 86 10.12 -19.09 0.16
N LYS A 87 10.93 -18.49 1.03
CA LYS A 87 10.78 -18.67 2.47
C LYS A 87 9.41 -18.16 2.95
N LEU A 88 9.01 -17.02 2.43
CA LEU A 88 7.71 -16.43 2.78
C LEU A 88 6.58 -17.33 2.35
N CYS A 89 6.62 -17.80 1.11
CA CYS A 89 5.59 -18.69 0.59
C CYS A 89 5.51 -19.99 1.39
N ALA A 90 6.66 -20.54 1.76
CA ALA A 90 6.71 -21.75 2.56
C ALA A 90 6.14 -21.52 3.96
N TYR A 91 6.46 -20.37 4.55
CA TYR A 91 5.93 -20.02 5.86
C TYR A 91 4.41 -19.87 5.84
N LEU A 92 3.89 -19.19 4.83
CA LEU A 92 2.44 -18.97 4.71
C LEU A 92 1.70 -20.25 4.35
N SER A 93 2.32 -21.11 3.54
CA SER A 93 1.78 -22.44 3.20
C SER A 93 0.30 -22.36 2.80
N LYS A 94 -0.59 -22.95 3.59
CA LYS A 94 -2.03 -22.97 3.29
C LYS A 94 -2.65 -21.58 3.28
N SER A 95 -2.08 -20.66 4.01
CA SER A 95 -2.59 -19.29 4.10
C SER A 95 -2.12 -18.39 2.96
N LEU A 96 -1.22 -18.89 2.12
CA LEU A 96 -0.61 -18.09 1.06
C LEU A 96 -1.65 -17.43 0.16
N ARG A 97 -2.61 -18.20 -0.33
CA ARG A 97 -3.63 -17.68 -1.24
C ARG A 97 -4.48 -16.59 -0.58
N SER A 98 -4.91 -16.87 0.65
CA SER A 98 -5.74 -15.90 1.40
C SER A 98 -4.98 -14.63 1.72
N CYS A 99 -3.73 -14.76 2.13
CA CYS A 99 -2.88 -13.63 2.45
C CYS A 99 -2.68 -12.75 1.21
N LYS A 100 -2.30 -13.38 0.11
CA LYS A 100 -2.06 -12.68 -1.14
C LYS A 100 -3.32 -11.99 -1.64
N SER A 101 -4.44 -12.68 -1.58
CA SER A 101 -5.73 -12.16 -2.01
C SER A 101 -6.12 -10.94 -1.18
N THR A 102 -5.88 -10.99 0.14
CA THR A 102 -6.16 -9.87 1.03
C THR A 102 -5.30 -8.66 0.69
N ILE A 103 -4.00 -8.87 0.45
CA ILE A 103 -3.10 -7.79 0.10
C ILE A 103 -3.50 -7.18 -1.25
N GLU A 104 -3.85 -8.01 -2.22
CA GLU A 104 -4.33 -7.53 -3.52
C GLU A 104 -5.59 -6.68 -3.37
N ARG A 105 -6.49 -7.11 -2.50
CA ARG A 105 -7.73 -6.37 -2.25
C ARG A 105 -7.45 -5.01 -1.62
N ILE A 106 -6.53 -4.96 -0.68
CA ILE A 106 -6.12 -3.69 -0.07
C ILE A 106 -5.58 -2.75 -1.16
N ASP A 107 -4.74 -3.28 -2.04
CA ASP A 107 -4.16 -2.50 -3.11
C ASP A 107 -5.24 -1.95 -4.06
N GLU A 108 -6.20 -2.78 -4.42
CA GLU A 108 -7.31 -2.37 -5.28
C GLU A 108 -8.12 -1.24 -4.65
N ILE A 109 -8.40 -1.36 -3.36
CA ILE A 109 -9.16 -0.33 -2.64
C ILE A 109 -8.38 0.99 -2.60
N LEU A 110 -7.09 0.92 -2.33
CA LEU A 110 -6.25 2.11 -2.29
C LEU A 110 -6.20 2.79 -3.66
N LEU A 111 -6.09 2.01 -4.72
CA LEU A 111 -6.09 2.56 -6.08
C LEU A 111 -7.41 3.22 -6.42
N GLU A 112 -8.53 2.63 -6.03
CA GLU A 112 -9.83 3.24 -6.23
C GLU A 112 -9.95 4.57 -5.51
N ILE A 113 -9.54 4.59 -4.24
CA ILE A 113 -9.57 5.81 -3.44
C ILE A 113 -8.70 6.88 -4.09
N LEU A 114 -7.50 6.48 -4.52
CA LEU A 114 -6.56 7.40 -5.11
C LEU A 114 -7.10 8.00 -6.42
N LYS A 115 -7.69 7.19 -7.26
CA LYS A 115 -8.27 7.64 -8.53
C LYS A 115 -9.39 8.64 -8.30
N GLU A 116 -10.33 8.30 -7.42
CA GLU A 116 -11.47 9.15 -7.16
C GLU A 116 -11.07 10.44 -6.46
N THR A 117 -10.17 10.34 -5.49
CA THR A 117 -9.73 11.49 -4.73
C THR A 117 -8.83 12.39 -5.55
N ASP A 118 -7.97 11.80 -6.38
CA ASP A 118 -7.10 12.57 -7.26
C ASP A 118 -7.93 13.35 -8.27
N GLY A 119 -8.97 12.74 -8.83
CA GLY A 119 -9.92 13.44 -9.68
C GLY A 119 -10.59 14.57 -8.95
N GLY A 120 -11.02 14.33 -7.72
CA GLY A 120 -11.62 15.34 -6.88
C GLY A 120 -10.63 16.44 -6.51
N PHE A 121 -9.37 16.07 -6.29
CA PHE A 121 -8.32 17.02 -5.99
C PHE A 121 -8.07 17.94 -7.19
N HIS A 122 -8.00 17.37 -8.38
CA HIS A 122 -7.84 18.16 -9.59
C HIS A 122 -9.01 19.13 -9.78
N GLU A 123 -10.20 18.68 -9.47
CA GLU A 123 -11.38 19.54 -9.55
C GLU A 123 -11.27 20.72 -8.59
N LEU A 124 -10.77 20.47 -7.39
CA LEU A 124 -10.55 21.53 -6.41
C LEU A 124 -9.45 22.49 -6.82
N GLN A 125 -8.50 22.03 -7.64
CA GLN A 125 -7.41 22.85 -8.13
C GLN A 125 -7.81 23.79 -9.25
N LYS A 126 -8.95 23.53 -9.89
CA LYS A 126 -9.45 24.39 -10.96
C LYS A 126 -9.91 25.74 -10.40
N PRO A 127 -9.84 26.80 -11.19
CA PRO A 127 -10.35 28.09 -10.74
C PRO A 127 -11.79 27.97 -10.26
N LYS A 128 -12.09 28.58 -9.14
CA LYS A 128 -13.42 28.49 -8.55
C LYS A 128 -14.50 29.03 -9.46
N VAL A 129 -14.14 30.01 -10.26
CA VAL A 129 -15.07 30.59 -11.23
C VAL A 129 -15.61 29.52 -12.16
N GLN A 130 -14.75 28.63 -12.62
CA GLN A 130 -15.19 27.54 -13.48
C GLN A 130 -16.13 26.60 -12.78
N LYS A 131 -15.93 26.42 -11.50
CA LYS A 131 -16.72 25.48 -10.73
C LYS A 131 -18.15 25.97 -10.53
N PHE A 132 -18.33 27.27 -10.43
CA PHE A 132 -19.62 27.84 -10.13
C PHE A 132 -20.35 28.39 -11.35
N LEU A 133 -19.73 28.31 -12.48
CA LEU A 133 -20.35 28.62 -13.73
C LEU A 133 -21.04 27.40 -14.34
#